data_8f3af7e91d850707423ce88f5c401378
#
_entry.id   8f3af7e91d850707423ce88f5c401378
#
_cell.length_a   1.000
_cell.length_b   1.000
_cell.length_c   1.000
_cell.angle_alpha   90.00
_cell.angle_beta   90.00
_cell.angle_gamma   90.00
#
_symmetry.space_group_name_H-M   'P 1'
#
loop_
_entity.id
_entity.type
_entity.pdbx_description
1 polymer ?
#
loop_
_entity_poly.entity_id
_entity_poly.type
_entity_poly.pdbx_seq_one_letter_code
_entity_poly.pdbx_strand_id
1 'polypeptide(L)'
;MRSKIWLATAAVVTVAVATSAVAIAADTQVNTYKVEGSIKGGKGATAKAPKPVAVEFNYYVGEKNGLRPSPVTDYSILFGGLKVNTSDFPGCDVDKLTAAGDPSVCPKGSIMGSGRVINEVGQPSNLNDKSLYCYLELTTINSTKKNHFLLFLKGVQSAPDPKKTCVTQVAEPIDAKFVKRNGGTSLDFTVPQNLLHPASLDNAVTNVQSKLKNQSKKSKGKKVSFFESTSCKSTQKISVTFTQESDGSKQTASTPTKCTK
;
A
#
# COMPACT_ATOMS: atom_id res chain seq x y z
N MET A 1 -4.96 -74.56 -62.02
CA MET A 1 -5.41 -73.21 -62.18
C MET A 1 -4.90 -72.38 -60.96
N ARG A 2 -3.92 -71.49 -61.15
CA ARG A 2 -3.32 -70.71 -60.09
C ARG A 2 -3.83 -69.25 -60.18
N SER A 3 -4.61 -68.86 -59.23
CA SER A 3 -5.09 -67.49 -59.12
C SER A 3 -4.03 -66.61 -58.44
N LYS A 4 -3.62 -65.53 -59.11
CA LYS A 4 -2.72 -64.50 -58.55
C LYS A 4 -3.53 -63.39 -57.94
N ILE A 5 -3.40 -63.23 -56.64
CA ILE A 5 -4.01 -62.13 -55.85
C ILE A 5 -3.01 -60.96 -55.87
N TRP A 6 -3.42 -59.83 -56.42
CA TRP A 6 -2.68 -58.56 -56.34
C TRP A 6 -3.07 -57.82 -55.09
N LEU A 7 -2.08 -57.63 -54.21
CA LEU A 7 -2.21 -56.76 -53.08
C LEU A 7 -1.87 -55.32 -53.49
N ALA A 8 -2.89 -54.44 -53.46
CA ALA A 8 -2.70 -53.00 -53.64
C ALA A 8 -2.36 -52.37 -52.29
N THR A 9 -1.15 -51.85 -52.15
CA THR A 9 -0.71 -51.12 -50.94
C THR A 9 -1.14 -49.61 -51.07
N ALA A 10 -2.12 -49.23 -50.30
CA ALA A 10 -2.49 -47.83 -50.20
C ALA A 10 -1.55 -47.12 -49.23
N ALA A 11 -0.75 -46.20 -49.74
CA ALA A 11 0.07 -45.32 -48.92
C ALA A 11 -0.77 -44.15 -48.37
N VAL A 12 -1.00 -44.15 -47.06
CA VAL A 12 -1.63 -43.03 -46.34
C VAL A 12 -0.57 -42.00 -46.06
N VAL A 13 -0.60 -40.86 -46.77
CA VAL A 13 0.23 -39.70 -46.48
C VAL A 13 -0.45 -38.88 -45.37
N THR A 14 0.02 -39.00 -44.16
CA THR A 14 -0.34 -38.16 -43.03
C THR A 14 0.37 -36.82 -43.13
N VAL A 15 -0.34 -35.78 -43.54
CA VAL A 15 0.14 -34.39 -43.44
C VAL A 15 0.02 -33.94 -42.01
N ALA A 16 1.12 -33.89 -41.28
CA ALA A 16 1.19 -33.26 -39.96
C ALA A 16 1.18 -31.76 -40.13
N VAL A 17 0.03 -31.12 -39.88
CA VAL A 17 -0.08 -29.67 -39.76
C VAL A 17 0.50 -29.28 -38.40
N ALA A 18 1.78 -28.85 -38.38
CA ALA A 18 2.37 -28.24 -37.21
C ALA A 18 1.75 -26.85 -37.00
N THR A 19 0.72 -26.75 -36.14
CA THR A 19 0.24 -25.49 -35.61
C THR A 19 1.29 -24.97 -34.64
N SER A 20 2.18 -24.08 -35.11
CA SER A 20 3.03 -23.28 -34.25
C SER A 20 2.10 -22.38 -33.41
N ALA A 21 1.83 -22.78 -32.17
CA ALA A 21 1.28 -21.88 -31.17
C ALA A 21 2.31 -20.76 -30.95
N VAL A 22 2.05 -19.60 -31.51
CA VAL A 22 2.77 -18.38 -31.12
C VAL A 22 2.36 -18.15 -29.67
N ALA A 23 3.22 -18.52 -28.73
CA ALA A 23 3.08 -18.08 -27.34
C ALA A 23 3.25 -16.56 -27.36
N ILE A 24 2.15 -15.84 -27.35
CA ILE A 24 2.15 -14.42 -27.01
C ILE A 24 2.63 -14.39 -25.57
N ALA A 25 3.90 -13.99 -25.37
CA ALA A 25 4.40 -13.71 -24.03
C ALA A 25 3.47 -12.67 -23.45
N ALA A 26 2.69 -13.04 -22.44
CA ALA A 26 1.90 -12.07 -21.70
C ALA A 26 2.89 -11.04 -21.17
N ASP A 27 2.63 -9.77 -21.46
CA ASP A 27 3.43 -8.66 -20.94
C ASP A 27 3.48 -8.79 -19.42
N THR A 28 4.66 -9.11 -18.90
CA THR A 28 4.84 -9.30 -17.46
C THR A 28 4.82 -7.90 -16.84
N GLN A 29 3.80 -7.58 -16.05
CA GLN A 29 3.74 -6.34 -15.31
C GLN A 29 4.94 -6.24 -14.37
N VAL A 30 5.77 -5.22 -14.54
CA VAL A 30 6.92 -4.95 -13.66
C VAL A 30 6.70 -3.60 -12.99
N ASN A 31 6.27 -3.63 -11.74
CA ASN A 31 6.07 -2.42 -10.96
C ASN A 31 7.40 -1.70 -10.70
N THR A 32 7.32 -0.38 -10.68
CA THR A 32 8.40 0.52 -10.26
C THR A 32 7.96 1.29 -9.03
N TYR A 33 8.90 1.55 -8.11
CA TYR A 33 8.57 2.14 -6.81
C TYR A 33 9.49 3.31 -6.48
N LYS A 34 8.91 4.38 -5.93
CA LYS A 34 9.63 5.55 -5.42
C LYS A 34 9.07 5.93 -4.06
N VAL A 35 9.95 6.31 -3.13
CA VAL A 35 9.58 6.80 -1.80
C VAL A 35 10.22 8.16 -1.58
N GLU A 36 9.45 9.10 -1.03
CA GLU A 36 9.89 10.41 -0.58
C GLU A 36 9.40 10.63 0.85
N GLY A 37 10.13 11.39 1.65
CA GLY A 37 9.66 11.68 2.99
C GLY A 37 10.58 12.56 3.81
N SER A 38 10.03 13.06 4.90
CA SER A 38 10.74 13.87 5.87
C SER A 38 10.26 13.62 7.29
N ILE A 39 11.14 13.81 8.24
CA ILE A 39 10.83 13.79 9.67
C ILE A 39 11.05 15.21 10.20
N LYS A 40 9.97 15.86 10.68
CA LYS A 40 10.01 17.21 11.25
C LYS A 40 10.13 17.10 12.76
N GLY A 41 11.12 17.79 13.36
CA GLY A 41 11.46 17.68 14.77
C GLY A 41 12.54 16.62 15.05
N GLY A 42 12.71 16.24 16.31
CA GLY A 42 13.60 15.17 16.73
C GLY A 42 15.11 15.50 16.77
N LYS A 43 15.51 16.74 16.48
CA LYS A 43 16.94 17.15 16.55
C LYS A 43 17.55 16.83 17.91
N GLY A 44 18.67 16.09 17.91
CA GLY A 44 19.36 15.66 19.13
C GLY A 44 18.61 14.56 19.92
N ALA A 45 17.66 13.84 19.28
CA ALA A 45 17.02 12.69 19.87
C ALA A 45 18.02 11.54 20.08
N THR A 46 17.83 10.81 21.18
CA THR A 46 18.58 9.59 21.51
C THR A 46 17.60 8.54 22.04
N ALA A 47 18.02 7.27 22.10
CA ALA A 47 17.20 6.21 22.68
C ALA A 47 16.85 6.47 24.16
N LYS A 48 17.72 7.16 24.93
CA LYS A 48 17.49 7.54 26.33
C LYS A 48 16.66 8.83 26.47
N ALA A 49 16.68 9.70 25.45
CA ALA A 49 15.96 10.97 25.42
C ALA A 49 15.25 11.13 24.06
N PRO A 50 14.17 10.35 23.80
CA PRO A 50 13.43 10.45 22.57
C PRO A 50 12.73 11.81 22.46
N LYS A 51 12.51 12.30 21.24
CA LYS A 51 11.88 13.59 20.97
C LYS A 51 10.70 13.48 20.03
N PRO A 52 9.68 14.31 20.25
CA PRO A 52 8.50 14.36 19.40
C PRO A 52 8.83 14.66 17.95
N VAL A 53 8.13 13.99 17.02
CA VAL A 53 8.25 14.24 15.58
C VAL A 53 6.91 14.19 14.87
N ALA A 54 6.83 14.90 13.75
CA ALA A 54 5.85 14.68 12.70
C ALA A 54 6.54 13.97 11.53
N VAL A 55 5.79 13.16 10.79
CA VAL A 55 6.31 12.42 9.64
C VAL A 55 5.45 12.74 8.43
N GLU A 56 6.09 13.13 7.35
CA GLU A 56 5.46 13.24 6.04
C GLU A 56 6.15 12.24 5.11
N PHE A 57 5.38 11.43 4.41
CA PHE A 57 5.92 10.54 3.40
C PHE A 57 4.96 10.35 2.25
N ASN A 58 5.55 10.13 1.08
CA ASN A 58 4.85 9.80 -0.14
C ASN A 58 5.50 8.55 -0.72
N TYR A 59 4.70 7.71 -1.37
CA TYR A 59 5.25 6.71 -2.27
C TYR A 59 4.46 6.69 -3.58
N TYR A 60 5.14 6.24 -4.61
CA TYR A 60 4.62 6.14 -5.96
C TYR A 60 4.83 4.72 -6.45
N VAL A 61 3.83 4.19 -7.11
CA VAL A 61 3.87 2.92 -7.83
C VAL A 61 3.57 3.21 -9.28
N GLY A 62 4.47 2.82 -10.16
CA GLY A 62 4.31 2.87 -11.60
C GLY A 62 4.53 1.50 -12.19
N GLU A 63 4.52 1.43 -13.52
CA GLU A 63 4.87 0.23 -14.26
C GLU A 63 5.92 0.59 -15.33
N LYS A 64 6.88 -0.32 -15.55
CA LYS A 64 8.07 -0.08 -16.38
C LYS A 64 7.76 0.32 -17.82
N ASN A 65 6.74 -0.28 -18.42
CA ASN A 65 6.32 -0.04 -19.81
C ASN A 65 5.18 0.97 -19.91
N GLY A 66 4.83 1.65 -18.80
CA GLY A 66 3.75 2.61 -18.76
C GLY A 66 2.35 1.97 -18.73
N LEU A 67 2.22 0.69 -18.44
CA LEU A 67 0.95 0.00 -18.21
C LEU A 67 0.35 0.39 -16.85
N ARG A 68 -0.89 -0.05 -16.55
CA ARG A 68 -1.42 0.01 -15.19
C ARG A 68 -0.54 -0.88 -14.30
N PRO A 69 -0.09 -0.40 -13.13
CA PRO A 69 0.66 -1.24 -12.20
C PRO A 69 -0.16 -2.46 -11.75
N SER A 70 0.51 -3.55 -11.42
CA SER A 70 -0.12 -4.63 -10.68
C SER A 70 -0.52 -4.15 -9.29
N PRO A 71 -1.69 -4.52 -8.76
CA PRO A 71 -2.05 -4.25 -7.38
C PRO A 71 -0.95 -4.70 -6.41
N VAL A 72 -0.84 -4.02 -5.28
CA VAL A 72 0.11 -4.37 -4.21
C VAL A 72 -0.68 -4.93 -3.04
N THR A 73 -0.42 -6.17 -2.68
CA THR A 73 -1.15 -6.90 -1.63
C THR A 73 -0.68 -6.54 -0.23
N ASP A 74 0.64 -6.40 -0.05
CA ASP A 74 1.22 -6.17 1.28
C ASP A 74 2.19 -5.01 1.26
N TYR A 75 2.15 -4.27 2.36
CA TYR A 75 3.04 -3.16 2.62
C TYR A 75 3.76 -3.32 3.94
N SER A 76 5.06 -3.03 3.96
CA SER A 76 5.84 -2.86 5.19
C SER A 76 6.57 -1.52 5.12
N ILE A 77 6.10 -0.53 5.89
CA ILE A 77 6.64 0.84 5.89
C ILE A 77 7.54 1.00 7.11
N LEU A 78 8.85 0.93 6.92
CA LEU A 78 9.84 1.14 7.98
C LEU A 78 10.17 2.62 8.15
N PHE A 79 9.96 3.11 9.35
CA PHE A 79 10.38 4.43 9.80
C PHE A 79 11.65 4.31 10.64
N GLY A 80 12.80 4.59 10.05
CA GLY A 80 14.09 4.51 10.73
C GLY A 80 14.17 5.44 11.93
N GLY A 81 14.64 4.91 13.08
CA GLY A 81 14.79 5.65 14.33
C GLY A 81 13.49 6.14 14.97
N LEU A 82 12.32 5.67 14.54
CA LEU A 82 11.05 6.00 15.17
C LEU A 82 10.63 4.98 16.23
N LYS A 83 10.03 5.52 17.28
CA LYS A 83 9.29 4.82 18.32
C LYS A 83 7.83 5.31 18.27
N VAL A 84 6.88 4.38 18.45
CA VAL A 84 5.45 4.67 18.47
C VAL A 84 4.86 4.30 19.83
N ASN A 85 4.06 5.19 20.42
CA ASN A 85 3.50 5.07 21.77
C ASN A 85 1.98 4.91 21.68
N THR A 86 1.48 3.82 21.10
CA THR A 86 0.05 3.57 20.88
C THR A 86 -0.76 3.53 22.17
N SER A 87 -0.24 2.88 23.22
CA SER A 87 -0.95 2.67 24.49
C SER A 87 -1.12 3.95 25.32
N ASP A 88 -0.39 5.01 25.00
CA ASP A 88 -0.51 6.28 25.71
C ASP A 88 -1.63 7.17 25.15
N PHE A 89 -2.24 6.83 24.02
CA PHE A 89 -3.24 7.65 23.34
C PHE A 89 -4.58 6.94 23.23
N PRO A 90 -5.70 7.70 23.15
CA PRO A 90 -7.01 7.12 22.88
C PRO A 90 -6.96 6.27 21.60
N GLY A 91 -7.67 5.14 21.61
CA GLY A 91 -7.82 4.29 20.44
C GLY A 91 -9.26 4.30 19.92
N CYS A 92 -9.42 4.10 18.63
CA CYS A 92 -10.70 3.87 17.99
C CYS A 92 -10.95 2.37 17.83
N ASP A 93 -12.17 1.96 18.08
CA ASP A 93 -12.63 0.60 17.85
C ASP A 93 -12.89 0.38 16.36
N VAL A 94 -12.32 -0.68 15.80
CA VAL A 94 -12.39 -0.94 14.34
C VAL A 94 -13.83 -1.27 13.92
N ASP A 95 -14.58 -2.03 14.72
CA ASP A 95 -15.92 -2.47 14.36
C ASP A 95 -16.89 -1.28 14.37
N LYS A 96 -16.76 -0.37 15.36
CA LYS A 96 -17.52 0.89 15.39
C LYS A 96 -17.21 1.77 14.20
N LEU A 97 -15.93 1.88 13.83
CA LEU A 97 -15.51 2.69 12.69
C LEU A 97 -16.04 2.10 11.37
N THR A 98 -15.97 0.79 11.21
CA THR A 98 -16.51 0.08 10.03
C THR A 98 -18.02 0.27 9.91
N ALA A 99 -18.76 0.09 11.01
CA ALA A 99 -20.21 0.24 11.02
C ALA A 99 -20.67 1.67 10.72
N ALA A 100 -19.91 2.67 11.18
CA ALA A 100 -20.24 4.08 10.96
C ALA A 100 -19.80 4.60 9.57
N GLY A 101 -18.74 4.03 9.00
CA GLY A 101 -18.14 4.53 7.76
C GLY A 101 -17.61 5.97 7.86
N ASP A 102 -17.36 6.47 9.08
CA ASP A 102 -16.92 7.84 9.31
C ASP A 102 -16.01 7.96 10.55
N PRO A 103 -14.82 8.59 10.44
CA PRO A 103 -13.90 8.77 11.56
C PRO A 103 -14.41 9.65 12.70
N SER A 104 -15.51 10.38 12.53
CA SER A 104 -16.09 11.24 13.59
C SER A 104 -16.55 10.45 14.81
N VAL A 105 -16.82 9.15 14.67
CA VAL A 105 -17.19 8.25 15.79
C VAL A 105 -16.00 7.88 16.69
N CYS A 106 -14.79 8.16 16.22
CA CYS A 106 -13.58 7.87 16.97
C CYS A 106 -13.35 8.86 18.11
N PRO A 107 -12.78 8.43 19.25
CA PRO A 107 -12.49 9.32 20.36
C PRO A 107 -11.59 10.49 19.94
N LYS A 108 -11.87 11.66 20.49
CA LYS A 108 -11.02 12.84 20.30
C LYS A 108 -9.58 12.52 20.71
N GLY A 109 -8.63 12.81 19.83
CA GLY A 109 -7.21 12.54 20.07
C GLY A 109 -6.74 11.15 19.61
N SER A 110 -7.59 10.32 18.99
CA SER A 110 -7.18 9.08 18.31
C SER A 110 -6.75 9.31 16.85
N ILE A 111 -7.13 10.42 16.22
CA ILE A 111 -6.75 10.74 14.84
C ILE A 111 -5.32 11.27 14.80
N MET A 112 -4.40 10.48 14.24
CA MET A 112 -2.96 10.74 14.24
C MET A 112 -2.46 11.43 12.98
N GLY A 113 -3.26 11.46 11.92
CA GLY A 113 -2.86 12.08 10.66
C GLY A 113 -3.91 11.99 9.59
N SER A 114 -3.52 12.45 8.41
CA SER A 114 -4.35 12.42 7.20
C SER A 114 -3.49 12.28 5.95
N GLY A 115 -4.13 11.96 4.85
CA GLY A 115 -3.46 11.80 3.58
C GLY A 115 -4.44 11.58 2.44
N ARG A 116 -3.92 11.03 1.37
CA ARG A 116 -4.71 10.62 0.21
C ARG A 116 -4.07 9.42 -0.48
N VAL A 117 -4.89 8.62 -1.14
CA VAL A 117 -4.47 7.53 -2.01
C VAL A 117 -5.07 7.78 -3.39
N ILE A 118 -4.28 7.59 -4.42
CA ILE A 118 -4.70 7.69 -5.82
C ILE A 118 -4.45 6.34 -6.47
N ASN A 119 -5.46 5.82 -7.10
CA ASN A 119 -5.42 4.52 -7.77
C ASN A 119 -5.80 4.69 -9.25
N GLU A 120 -5.21 3.86 -10.09
CA GLU A 120 -5.71 3.54 -11.43
C GLU A 120 -6.54 2.26 -11.35
N VAL A 121 -7.71 2.29 -11.99
CA VAL A 121 -8.68 1.18 -11.96
C VAL A 121 -8.99 0.76 -13.38
N GLY A 122 -9.03 -0.54 -13.64
CA GLY A 122 -9.34 -1.03 -14.99
C GLY A 122 -9.51 -2.54 -15.08
N GLN A 123 -9.85 -3.02 -16.26
CA GLN A 123 -10.08 -4.45 -16.51
C GLN A 123 -8.79 -5.28 -16.31
N PRO A 124 -8.84 -6.41 -15.58
CA PRO A 124 -7.67 -7.27 -15.38
C PRO A 124 -7.06 -7.77 -16.69
N SER A 125 -7.89 -8.04 -17.70
CA SER A 125 -7.48 -8.52 -19.01
C SER A 125 -6.89 -7.44 -19.93
N ASN A 126 -6.96 -6.16 -19.54
CA ASN A 126 -6.45 -5.04 -20.33
C ASN A 126 -5.57 -4.12 -19.47
N LEU A 127 -4.27 -4.38 -19.48
CA LEU A 127 -3.29 -3.64 -18.69
C LEU A 127 -3.11 -2.17 -19.16
N ASN A 128 -3.54 -1.84 -20.37
CA ASN A 128 -3.56 -0.47 -20.88
C ASN A 128 -4.78 0.33 -20.40
N ASP A 129 -5.77 -0.35 -19.81
CA ASP A 129 -6.96 0.33 -19.27
C ASP A 129 -6.62 1.11 -18.00
N LYS A 130 -6.59 2.43 -18.14
CA LYS A 130 -6.37 3.44 -17.10
C LYS A 130 -7.46 4.51 -17.16
N SER A 131 -8.63 4.14 -17.67
CA SER A 131 -9.73 5.09 -17.89
C SER A 131 -10.39 5.52 -16.59
N LEU A 132 -10.31 4.69 -15.57
CA LEU A 132 -10.94 4.91 -14.28
C LEU A 132 -9.91 5.23 -13.19
N TYR A 133 -10.33 6.09 -12.27
CA TYR A 133 -9.53 6.47 -11.10
C TYR A 133 -10.32 6.21 -9.83
N CYS A 134 -9.61 6.02 -8.72
CA CYS A 134 -10.20 6.08 -7.40
C CYS A 134 -9.34 6.99 -6.51
N TYR A 135 -9.90 8.12 -6.12
CA TYR A 135 -9.30 9.04 -5.17
C TYR A 135 -9.89 8.77 -3.79
N LEU A 136 -9.02 8.42 -2.85
CA LEU A 136 -9.40 8.12 -1.48
C LEU A 136 -8.77 9.13 -0.53
N GLU A 137 -9.59 9.69 0.36
CA GLU A 137 -9.10 10.37 1.54
C GLU A 137 -8.59 9.33 2.53
N LEU A 138 -7.41 9.56 3.09
CA LEU A 138 -6.81 8.70 4.11
C LEU A 138 -6.88 9.41 5.45
N THR A 139 -7.50 8.77 6.44
CA THR A 139 -7.39 9.17 7.86
C THR A 139 -6.63 8.09 8.61
N THR A 140 -5.58 8.48 9.33
CA THR A 140 -4.77 7.55 10.11
C THR A 140 -5.16 7.67 11.59
N ILE A 141 -5.48 6.54 12.23
CA ILE A 141 -6.16 6.51 13.53
C ILE A 141 -5.47 5.47 14.44
N ASN A 142 -5.22 5.84 15.70
CA ASN A 142 -4.76 4.90 16.71
C ASN A 142 -5.88 3.89 17.04
N SER A 143 -5.58 2.60 17.06
CA SER A 143 -6.55 1.54 17.40
C SER A 143 -6.65 1.32 18.91
N THR A 144 -7.78 0.77 19.37
CA THR A 144 -7.92 0.20 20.71
C THR A 144 -7.04 -1.04 20.90
N LYS A 145 -6.72 -1.76 19.82
CA LYS A 145 -5.78 -2.89 19.85
C LYS A 145 -4.35 -2.37 20.00
N LYS A 146 -3.61 -2.95 20.95
CA LYS A 146 -2.21 -2.56 21.22
C LYS A 146 -1.33 -2.74 19.99
N ASN A 147 -0.55 -1.70 19.64
CA ASN A 147 0.33 -1.64 18.47
C ASN A 147 -0.41 -1.74 17.12
N HIS A 148 -1.71 -1.52 17.07
CA HIS A 148 -2.46 -1.42 15.83
C HIS A 148 -2.77 0.02 15.46
N PHE A 149 -2.98 0.22 14.17
CA PHE A 149 -3.22 1.51 13.55
C PHE A 149 -4.22 1.34 12.42
N LEU A 150 -5.26 2.14 12.39
CA LEU A 150 -6.28 2.03 11.37
C LEU A 150 -6.00 3.04 10.25
N LEU A 151 -5.92 2.54 9.03
CA LEU A 151 -5.83 3.34 7.82
C LEU A 151 -7.24 3.42 7.22
N PHE A 152 -8.00 4.42 7.62
CA PHE A 152 -9.37 4.59 7.13
C PHE A 152 -9.36 5.29 5.77
N LEU A 153 -9.90 4.61 4.78
CA LEU A 153 -10.03 5.07 3.41
C LEU A 153 -11.47 5.46 3.11
N LYS A 154 -11.67 6.67 2.57
CA LYS A 154 -12.98 7.17 2.16
C LYS A 154 -12.93 7.65 0.72
N GLY A 155 -13.76 7.07 -0.13
CA GLY A 155 -13.85 7.45 -1.54
C GLY A 155 -14.50 8.81 -1.72
N VAL A 156 -13.91 9.64 -2.54
CA VAL A 156 -14.51 10.91 -2.96
C VAL A 156 -15.45 10.63 -4.13
N GLN A 157 -16.77 10.76 -3.89
CA GLN A 157 -17.80 10.39 -4.86
C GLN A 157 -18.08 11.49 -5.89
N SER A 158 -17.81 12.73 -5.56
CA SER A 158 -18.02 13.86 -6.47
C SER A 158 -16.89 14.89 -6.33
N ALA A 159 -16.21 15.16 -7.43
CA ALA A 159 -15.26 16.25 -7.53
C ALA A 159 -15.41 16.90 -8.90
N PRO A 160 -15.07 18.19 -9.06
CA PRO A 160 -15.06 18.86 -10.36
C PRO A 160 -14.13 18.17 -11.38
N ASP A 161 -13.04 17.60 -10.91
CA ASP A 161 -12.10 16.80 -11.69
C ASP A 161 -12.44 15.31 -11.57
N PRO A 162 -12.87 14.63 -12.65
CA PRO A 162 -13.18 13.20 -12.63
C PRO A 162 -12.03 12.33 -12.11
N LYS A 163 -10.78 12.75 -12.29
CA LYS A 163 -9.60 12.04 -11.77
C LYS A 163 -9.47 12.11 -10.25
N LYS A 164 -10.29 12.92 -9.59
CA LYS A 164 -10.36 13.04 -8.14
C LYS A 164 -11.58 12.34 -7.53
N THR A 165 -12.33 11.61 -8.32
CA THR A 165 -13.45 10.79 -7.86
C THR A 165 -13.04 9.33 -7.71
N CYS A 166 -13.83 8.55 -6.98
CA CYS A 166 -13.74 7.10 -6.94
C CYS A 166 -15.00 6.51 -7.57
N VAL A 167 -14.84 5.50 -8.43
CA VAL A 167 -15.95 4.86 -9.16
C VAL A 167 -16.84 4.00 -8.24
N THR A 168 -16.36 3.63 -7.08
CA THR A 168 -17.11 2.85 -6.08
C THR A 168 -17.17 3.59 -4.76
N GLN A 169 -18.21 3.33 -3.98
CA GLN A 169 -18.25 3.81 -2.60
C GLN A 169 -17.27 3.03 -1.75
N VAL A 170 -16.32 3.73 -1.16
CA VAL A 170 -15.35 3.17 -0.21
C VAL A 170 -15.48 3.94 1.09
N ALA A 171 -15.60 3.23 2.21
CA ALA A 171 -15.54 3.76 3.56
C ALA A 171 -15.05 2.64 4.49
N GLU A 172 -13.75 2.32 4.44
CA GLU A 172 -13.24 1.09 5.03
C GLU A 172 -11.90 1.30 5.75
N PRO A 173 -11.71 0.77 6.98
CA PRO A 173 -10.44 0.75 7.67
C PRO A 173 -9.60 -0.47 7.25
N ILE A 174 -8.32 -0.26 7.00
CA ILE A 174 -7.31 -1.32 6.97
C ILE A 174 -6.66 -1.39 8.36
N ASP A 175 -6.68 -2.56 9.00
CA ASP A 175 -6.03 -2.79 10.30
C ASP A 175 -4.53 -3.06 10.08
N ALA A 176 -3.69 -2.07 10.35
CA ALA A 176 -2.25 -2.12 10.24
C ALA A 176 -1.60 -2.34 11.61
N LYS A 177 -0.42 -2.96 11.64
CA LYS A 177 0.29 -3.28 12.88
C LYS A 177 1.67 -2.62 12.93
N PHE A 178 1.96 -1.93 14.02
CA PHE A 178 3.32 -1.49 14.32
C PHE A 178 4.17 -2.65 14.85
N VAL A 179 5.28 -2.92 14.17
CA VAL A 179 6.24 -3.96 14.50
C VAL A 179 7.60 -3.33 14.77
N LYS A 180 8.17 -3.59 15.95
CA LYS A 180 9.52 -3.14 16.27
C LYS A 180 10.53 -3.89 15.40
N ARG A 181 11.38 -3.16 14.69
CA ARG A 181 12.44 -3.68 13.84
C ARG A 181 13.80 -3.20 14.30
N ASN A 182 14.85 -3.86 13.84
CA ASN A 182 16.20 -3.34 14.04
C ASN A 182 16.32 -1.97 13.34
N GLY A 183 16.62 -0.94 14.11
CA GLY A 183 16.77 0.44 13.62
C GLY A 183 15.48 1.27 13.53
N GLY A 184 14.32 0.79 13.98
CA GLY A 184 13.08 1.60 13.95
C GLY A 184 11.80 0.83 14.22
N THR A 185 10.70 1.33 13.68
CA THR A 185 9.38 0.69 13.75
C THR A 185 8.80 0.60 12.34
N SER A 186 8.30 -0.57 11.94
CA SER A 186 7.54 -0.71 10.70
C SER A 186 6.03 -0.66 10.97
N LEU A 187 5.28 -0.20 9.98
CA LEU A 187 3.83 -0.33 9.88
C LEU A 187 3.56 -1.36 8.78
N ASP A 188 3.05 -2.51 9.18
CA ASP A 188 2.82 -3.66 8.30
C ASP A 188 1.33 -3.88 8.13
N PHE A 189 0.86 -4.07 6.89
CA PHE A 189 -0.54 -4.36 6.58
C PHE A 189 -0.71 -5.07 5.24
N THR A 190 -1.80 -5.82 5.15
CA THR A 190 -2.30 -6.43 3.92
C THR A 190 -3.53 -5.67 3.45
N VAL A 191 -3.65 -5.42 2.16
CA VAL A 191 -4.81 -4.77 1.56
C VAL A 191 -5.93 -5.80 1.37
N PRO A 192 -7.16 -5.54 1.86
CA PRO A 192 -8.29 -6.43 1.65
C PRO A 192 -8.62 -6.64 0.16
N GLN A 193 -9.07 -7.84 -0.21
CA GLN A 193 -9.35 -8.21 -1.59
C GLN A 193 -10.43 -7.34 -2.25
N ASN A 194 -11.45 -6.93 -1.50
CA ASN A 194 -12.48 -6.02 -1.99
C ASN A 194 -11.95 -4.62 -2.33
N LEU A 195 -10.81 -4.21 -1.77
CA LEU A 195 -10.10 -2.98 -2.14
C LEU A 195 -9.13 -3.19 -3.29
N LEU A 196 -8.58 -4.40 -3.46
CA LEU A 196 -7.73 -4.75 -4.61
C LEU A 196 -8.54 -4.96 -5.88
N HIS A 197 -9.74 -5.56 -5.76
CA HIS A 197 -10.60 -5.94 -6.89
C HIS A 197 -12.06 -5.49 -6.73
N PRO A 198 -12.31 -4.16 -6.57
CA PRO A 198 -13.67 -3.66 -6.47
C PRO A 198 -14.44 -3.94 -7.78
N ALA A 199 -15.63 -4.56 -7.69
CA ALA A 199 -16.45 -4.91 -8.84
C ALA A 199 -15.69 -5.71 -9.93
N SER A 200 -14.77 -6.57 -9.54
CA SER A 200 -13.93 -7.39 -10.43
C SER A 200 -12.96 -6.59 -11.33
N LEU A 201 -12.67 -5.36 -10.97
CA LEU A 201 -11.65 -4.53 -11.61
C LEU A 201 -10.37 -4.53 -10.78
N ASP A 202 -9.22 -4.49 -11.41
CA ASP A 202 -7.96 -4.24 -10.71
C ASP A 202 -7.88 -2.79 -10.24
N ASN A 203 -7.52 -2.60 -8.99
CA ASN A 203 -7.37 -1.30 -8.35
C ASN A 203 -5.92 -1.13 -7.88
N ALA A 204 -5.10 -0.52 -8.71
CA ALA A 204 -3.68 -0.35 -8.48
C ALA A 204 -3.38 1.02 -7.86
N VAL A 205 -2.82 1.04 -6.66
CA VAL A 205 -2.32 2.27 -6.04
C VAL A 205 -1.19 2.85 -6.89
N THR A 206 -1.31 4.11 -7.28
CA THR A 206 -0.26 4.84 -8.01
C THR A 206 0.44 5.89 -7.15
N ASN A 207 -0.26 6.47 -6.18
CA ASN A 207 0.33 7.41 -5.25
C ASN A 207 -0.34 7.39 -3.88
N VAL A 208 0.47 7.43 -2.83
CA VAL A 208 0.01 7.69 -1.46
C VAL A 208 0.77 8.87 -0.89
N GLN A 209 0.04 9.79 -0.28
CA GLN A 209 0.59 10.88 0.52
C GLN A 209 0.06 10.76 1.94
N SER A 210 0.93 10.86 2.92
CA SER A 210 0.55 10.76 4.33
C SER A 210 1.30 11.77 5.19
N LYS A 211 0.56 12.40 6.11
CA LYS A 211 1.05 13.35 7.11
C LYS A 211 0.64 12.87 8.49
N LEU A 212 1.61 12.39 9.26
CA LEU A 212 1.44 11.98 10.64
C LEU A 212 1.79 13.15 11.56
N LYS A 213 0.84 13.54 12.40
CA LYS A 213 0.95 14.75 13.25
C LYS A 213 1.87 14.51 14.44
N ASN A 214 2.56 15.57 14.86
CA ASN A 214 3.22 15.60 16.16
C ASN A 214 2.17 15.78 17.27
N GLN A 215 1.60 14.68 17.74
CA GLN A 215 0.62 14.68 18.81
C GLN A 215 1.27 14.30 20.13
N SER A 216 1.10 15.12 21.15
CA SER A 216 1.72 14.94 22.46
C SER A 216 0.71 15.15 23.59
N LYS A 217 0.92 14.44 24.70
CA LYS A 217 0.16 14.63 25.94
C LYS A 217 1.05 14.40 27.17
N LYS A 218 0.56 14.76 28.35
CA LYS A 218 1.17 14.32 29.62
C LYS A 218 0.67 12.92 29.98
N SER A 219 1.59 11.99 30.22
CA SER A 219 1.32 10.63 30.70
C SER A 219 2.28 10.32 31.84
N LYS A 220 1.73 9.94 33.02
CA LYS A 220 2.51 9.64 34.23
C LYS A 220 3.56 10.73 34.57
N GLY A 221 3.13 12.00 34.51
CA GLY A 221 3.97 13.17 34.81
C GLY A 221 4.98 13.56 33.71
N LYS A 222 5.13 12.78 32.66
CA LYS A 222 6.07 13.05 31.55
C LYS A 222 5.32 13.44 30.28
N LYS A 223 5.93 14.29 29.43
CA LYS A 223 5.42 14.56 28.09
C LYS A 223 5.73 13.37 27.20
N VAL A 224 4.74 12.76 26.60
CA VAL A 224 4.85 11.63 25.65
C VAL A 224 4.23 12.08 24.33
N SER A 225 4.86 11.74 23.22
CA SER A 225 4.33 11.95 21.87
C SER A 225 3.99 10.63 21.20
N PHE A 226 3.01 10.63 20.30
CA PHE A 226 2.61 9.42 19.60
C PHE A 226 3.78 8.88 18.76
N PHE A 227 4.41 9.78 17.97
CA PHE A 227 5.64 9.48 17.24
C PHE A 227 6.82 10.19 17.90
N GLU A 228 7.86 9.44 18.23
CA GLU A 228 9.10 9.95 18.80
C GLU A 228 10.29 9.43 18.01
N SER A 229 11.24 10.32 17.71
CA SER A 229 12.55 9.91 17.21
C SER A 229 13.42 9.45 18.37
N THR A 230 14.06 8.31 18.22
CA THR A 230 15.08 7.77 19.16
C THR A 230 16.50 7.96 18.65
N SER A 231 16.64 8.51 17.46
CA SER A 231 17.93 8.80 16.83
C SER A 231 17.70 9.81 15.71
N CYS A 232 18.68 10.64 15.45
CA CYS A 232 18.62 11.66 14.40
C CYS A 232 19.91 11.64 13.57
N LYS A 233 20.30 10.44 13.14
CA LYS A 233 21.52 10.23 12.34
C LYS A 233 21.19 10.40 10.84
N SER A 234 22.18 10.80 10.05
CA SER A 234 22.08 10.94 8.59
C SER A 234 21.82 9.61 7.86
N THR A 235 21.98 8.48 8.54
CA THR A 235 21.74 7.13 8.02
C THR A 235 20.30 6.67 8.16
N GLN A 236 19.42 7.49 8.76
CA GLN A 236 18.01 7.13 8.89
C GLN A 236 17.31 7.22 7.54
N LYS A 237 16.36 6.32 7.32
CA LYS A 237 15.56 6.26 6.11
C LYS A 237 14.12 5.87 6.40
N ILE A 238 13.24 6.33 5.55
CA ILE A 238 11.91 5.71 5.36
C ILE A 238 12.07 4.73 4.20
N SER A 239 11.63 3.50 4.39
CA SER A 239 11.60 2.50 3.33
C SER A 239 10.25 1.80 3.29
N VAL A 240 9.78 1.49 2.09
CA VAL A 240 8.55 0.74 1.88
C VAL A 240 8.90 -0.51 1.11
N THR A 241 8.56 -1.66 1.66
CA THR A 241 8.57 -2.94 0.96
C THR A 241 7.18 -3.23 0.45
N PHE A 242 7.07 -3.49 -0.82
CA PHE A 242 5.85 -3.77 -1.55
C PHE A 242 5.84 -5.23 -1.96
N THR A 243 4.71 -5.93 -1.82
CA THR A 243 4.50 -7.26 -2.41
C THR A 243 3.55 -7.11 -3.59
N GLN A 244 4.04 -7.36 -4.79
CA GLN A 244 3.26 -7.29 -6.03
C GLN A 244 2.32 -8.49 -6.13
N GLU A 245 1.07 -8.29 -6.56
CA GLU A 245 0.09 -9.36 -6.63
C GLU A 245 0.37 -10.37 -7.75
N SER A 246 0.74 -9.88 -8.94
CA SER A 246 0.84 -10.70 -10.15
C SER A 246 1.84 -11.86 -10.03
N ASP A 247 2.91 -11.72 -9.24
CA ASP A 247 3.97 -12.71 -9.10
C ASP A 247 4.43 -12.92 -7.64
N GLY A 248 3.87 -12.19 -6.68
CA GLY A 248 4.28 -12.22 -5.27
C GLY A 248 5.67 -11.65 -5.01
N SER A 249 6.29 -11.00 -6.00
CA SER A 249 7.62 -10.43 -5.85
C SER A 249 7.64 -9.29 -4.83
N LYS A 250 8.75 -9.18 -4.10
CA LYS A 250 8.96 -8.14 -3.09
C LYS A 250 10.04 -7.18 -3.53
N GLN A 251 9.71 -5.90 -3.54
CA GLN A 251 10.66 -4.84 -3.85
C GLN A 251 10.64 -3.77 -2.75
N THR A 252 11.79 -3.17 -2.48
CA THR A 252 11.93 -2.13 -1.46
C THR A 252 12.46 -0.85 -2.08
N ALA A 253 11.71 0.23 -1.92
CA ALA A 253 12.17 1.59 -2.20
C ALA A 253 12.44 2.33 -0.89
N SER A 254 13.40 3.25 -0.89
CA SER A 254 13.74 4.00 0.31
C SER A 254 14.22 5.41 0.01
N THR A 255 14.03 6.30 0.98
CA THR A 255 14.57 7.67 0.97
C THR A 255 15.29 7.97 2.25
N PRO A 256 16.47 8.62 2.22
CA PRO A 256 17.14 9.09 3.42
C PRO A 256 16.29 10.19 4.08
N THR A 257 16.22 10.18 5.40
CA THR A 257 15.52 11.21 6.17
C THR A 257 16.48 11.94 7.08
N LYS A 258 16.32 13.26 7.14
CA LYS A 258 17.04 14.11 8.11
C LYS A 258 16.00 14.69 9.06
N CYS A 259 16.27 14.66 10.37
CA CYS A 259 15.44 15.42 11.28
C CYS A 259 15.69 16.92 11.05
N THR A 260 14.66 17.66 10.78
CA THR A 260 14.71 19.12 10.70
C THR A 260 14.43 19.75 12.08
N LYS A 261 14.68 21.04 12.20
CA LYS A 261 14.26 21.81 13.39
C LYS A 261 12.75 21.89 13.47
#